data_310747eddf2e1e91c147144aadde85d1
#
_entry.id   310747eddf2e1e91c147144aadde85d1
#
_cell.length_a   1.000
_cell.length_b   1.000
_cell.length_c   1.000
_cell.angle_alpha   90.00
_cell.angle_beta   90.00
_cell.angle_gamma   90.00
#
_symmetry.space_group_name_H-M   'P 1'
#
loop_
_entity.id
_entity.type
_entity.pdbx_description
1 polymer ?
#
loop_
_entity_poly.entity_id
_entity_poly.type
_entity_poly.pdbx_seq_one_letter_code
_entity_poly.pdbx_strand_id
1 'polypeptide(L)'
;MNIIRTLFFSLCSFACYAQNSLHVAVLKYNGGGDYYANPTALPNLVRFCNSNLKTGLNEKDIPYVEAGSKAIFDYPFVHMTGHGNVIFSNDDAENLRNYLISGGFLHISDNYGMDKFVRRELKKLFPALELQEIPLNHPIYNQTYLFENGVPKIHEHDKLTPQGFGLFHKGRL
;
A
#
# COMPACT_ATOMS: atom_id res chain seq x y z
N MET A 1 -48.70 -21.05 48.77
CA MET A 1 -48.67 -20.22 47.51
C MET A 1 -47.21 -19.82 47.28
N ASN A 2 -46.49 -20.68 46.56
CA ASN A 2 -45.03 -20.56 46.39
C ASN A 2 -44.75 -19.83 45.07
N ILE A 3 -44.15 -18.66 45.18
CA ILE A 3 -43.70 -17.86 44.02
C ILE A 3 -42.26 -18.27 43.72
N ILE A 4 -42.07 -19.03 42.64
CA ILE A 4 -40.75 -19.36 42.09
C ILE A 4 -40.26 -18.14 41.30
N ARG A 5 -39.23 -17.45 41.83
CA ARG A 5 -38.49 -16.40 41.09
C ARG A 5 -37.46 -17.08 40.19
N THR A 6 -37.74 -17.07 38.88
CA THR A 6 -36.79 -17.50 37.85
C THR A 6 -35.82 -16.34 37.59
N LEU A 7 -34.56 -16.51 38.00
CA LEU A 7 -33.47 -15.60 37.68
C LEU A 7 -33.02 -15.90 36.24
N PHE A 8 -33.28 -14.95 35.32
CA PHE A 8 -32.70 -14.98 33.97
C PHE A 8 -31.27 -14.46 34.05
N PHE A 9 -30.29 -15.33 33.98
CA PHE A 9 -28.89 -14.97 33.77
C PHE A 9 -28.68 -14.69 32.28
N SER A 10 -28.64 -13.39 31.89
CA SER A 10 -28.25 -12.98 30.57
C SER A 10 -26.72 -13.12 30.45
N LEU A 11 -26.28 -14.16 29.75
CA LEU A 11 -24.87 -14.35 29.41
C LEU A 11 -24.55 -13.39 28.24
N CYS A 12 -24.04 -12.19 28.54
CA CYS A 12 -23.41 -11.32 27.53
C CYS A 12 -22.12 -11.99 27.08
N SER A 13 -22.17 -12.68 25.95
CA SER A 13 -20.98 -13.14 25.23
C SER A 13 -20.24 -11.92 24.70
N PHE A 14 -19.22 -11.48 25.41
CA PHE A 14 -18.21 -10.56 24.85
C PHE A 14 -17.47 -11.33 23.76
N ALA A 15 -17.88 -11.17 22.51
CA ALA A 15 -17.07 -11.56 21.38
C ALA A 15 -15.81 -10.71 21.44
N CYS A 16 -14.72 -11.25 21.97
CA CYS A 16 -13.40 -10.67 21.87
C CYS A 16 -13.00 -10.76 20.39
N TYR A 17 -13.29 -9.73 19.60
CA TYR A 17 -12.68 -9.60 18.30
C TYR A 17 -11.19 -9.45 18.54
N ALA A 18 -10.44 -10.52 18.30
CA ALA A 18 -9.00 -10.42 18.14
C ALA A 18 -8.76 -9.41 17.01
N GLN A 19 -8.36 -8.22 17.37
CA GLN A 19 -8.02 -7.18 16.42
C GLN A 19 -6.70 -7.62 15.78
N ASN A 20 -6.80 -8.41 14.69
CA ASN A 20 -5.63 -8.72 13.89
C ASN A 20 -5.04 -7.39 13.45
N SER A 21 -3.82 -7.09 13.90
CA SER A 21 -3.11 -5.90 13.46
C SER A 21 -2.99 -5.96 11.93
N LEU A 22 -3.29 -4.83 11.28
CA LEU A 22 -3.12 -4.72 9.83
C LEU A 22 -1.64 -4.85 9.48
N HIS A 23 -1.35 -5.66 8.48
CA HIS A 23 0.00 -5.86 7.98
C HIS A 23 0.19 -5.11 6.66
N VAL A 24 1.39 -4.59 6.46
CA VAL A 24 1.86 -4.04 5.19
C VAL A 24 3.03 -4.87 4.69
N ALA A 25 3.29 -4.87 3.39
CA ALA A 25 4.36 -5.68 2.83
C ALA A 25 5.17 -4.89 1.79
N VAL A 26 6.39 -5.36 1.52
CA VAL A 26 7.22 -4.90 0.41
C VAL A 26 7.02 -5.83 -0.78
N LEU A 27 6.76 -5.26 -1.97
CA LEU A 27 6.65 -6.04 -3.20
C LEU A 27 8.02 -6.50 -3.68
N LYS A 28 8.20 -7.81 -3.76
CA LYS A 28 9.33 -8.42 -4.45
C LYS A 28 8.99 -8.61 -5.92
N TYR A 29 9.83 -8.07 -6.80
CA TYR A 29 9.67 -8.13 -8.25
C TYR A 29 10.92 -8.67 -8.94
N ASN A 30 10.78 -9.09 -10.18
CA ASN A 30 11.87 -9.57 -11.03
C ASN A 30 12.38 -8.44 -11.94
N GLY A 31 13.45 -8.71 -12.70
CA GLY A 31 13.99 -7.80 -13.69
C GLY A 31 15.35 -7.21 -13.34
N GLY A 32 15.90 -7.55 -12.17
CA GLY A 32 17.23 -7.13 -11.74
C GLY A 32 17.27 -5.79 -11.01
N GLY A 33 16.11 -5.17 -10.74
CA GLY A 33 16.02 -4.02 -9.83
C GLY A 33 16.12 -4.46 -8.37
N ASP A 34 16.49 -3.53 -7.51
CA ASP A 34 16.76 -3.76 -6.10
C ASP A 34 15.53 -3.49 -5.21
N TYR A 35 14.51 -4.34 -5.32
CA TYR A 35 13.25 -4.25 -4.53
C TYR A 35 13.50 -4.17 -3.00
N TYR A 36 14.67 -4.54 -2.55
CA TYR A 36 15.12 -4.50 -1.15
C TYR A 36 15.79 -3.17 -0.76
N ALA A 37 15.82 -2.19 -1.65
CA ALA A 37 16.31 -0.85 -1.35
C ALA A 37 15.48 -0.18 -0.24
N ASN A 38 16.11 0.74 0.49
CA ASN A 38 15.46 1.50 1.56
C ASN A 38 14.81 0.63 2.67
N PRO A 39 15.54 -0.34 3.26
CA PRO A 39 14.96 -1.33 4.17
C PRO A 39 14.29 -0.74 5.41
N THR A 40 14.60 0.52 5.74
CA THR A 40 14.02 1.22 6.88
C THR A 40 12.80 2.09 6.53
N ALA A 41 12.49 2.28 5.25
CA ALA A 41 11.43 3.20 4.82
C ALA A 41 10.05 2.76 5.35
N LEU A 42 9.66 1.52 5.04
CA LEU A 42 8.35 1.02 5.46
C LEU A 42 8.25 0.80 6.99
N PRO A 43 9.26 0.27 7.71
CA PRO A 43 9.27 0.25 9.17
C PRO A 43 9.10 1.63 9.81
N ASN A 44 9.77 2.65 9.27
CA ASN A 44 9.64 4.02 9.77
C ASN A 44 8.24 4.59 9.50
N LEU A 45 7.66 4.32 8.32
CA LEU A 45 6.30 4.73 7.98
C LEU A 45 5.29 4.09 8.94
N VAL A 46 5.38 2.79 9.18
CA VAL A 46 4.49 2.06 10.10
C VAL A 46 4.56 2.66 11.50
N ARG A 47 5.77 2.87 12.02
CA ARG A 47 5.98 3.48 13.34
C ARG A 47 5.39 4.90 13.40
N PHE A 48 5.61 5.70 12.36
CA PHE A 48 5.04 7.04 12.25
C PHE A 48 3.51 7.01 12.27
N CYS A 49 2.89 6.14 11.47
CA CYS A 49 1.44 5.99 11.42
C CYS A 49 0.86 5.56 12.78
N ASN A 50 1.47 4.60 13.44
CA ASN A 50 1.02 4.15 14.75
C ASN A 50 1.13 5.25 15.80
N SER A 51 2.23 6.00 15.81
CA SER A 51 2.47 7.05 16.77
C SER A 51 1.54 8.26 16.58
N ASN A 52 1.32 8.67 15.33
CA ASN A 52 0.62 9.92 15.01
C ASN A 52 -0.84 9.72 14.61
N LEU A 53 -1.18 8.60 13.97
CA LEU A 53 -2.51 8.33 13.43
C LEU A 53 -3.26 7.20 14.18
N LYS A 54 -2.59 6.54 15.12
CA LYS A 54 -3.16 5.42 15.92
C LYS A 54 -3.69 4.27 15.06
N THR A 55 -2.96 3.92 14.00
CA THR A 55 -3.41 2.94 13.00
C THR A 55 -3.40 1.49 13.47
N GLY A 56 -2.57 1.12 14.45
CA GLY A 56 -2.46 -0.26 14.93
C GLY A 56 -1.81 -1.23 13.93
N LEU A 57 -0.95 -0.72 13.03
CA LEU A 57 -0.20 -1.54 12.08
C LEU A 57 0.84 -2.40 12.80
N ASN A 58 1.14 -3.58 12.26
CA ASN A 58 2.17 -4.44 12.81
C ASN A 58 3.56 -3.84 12.54
N GLU A 59 4.29 -3.55 13.63
CA GLU A 59 5.65 -2.99 13.56
C GLU A 59 6.76 -4.05 13.56
N LYS A 60 6.41 -5.30 13.95
CA LYS A 60 7.42 -6.33 14.22
C LYS A 60 7.85 -7.07 12.97
N ASP A 61 6.94 -7.19 12.01
CA ASP A 61 7.16 -7.97 10.81
C ASP A 61 6.60 -7.25 9.59
N ILE A 62 7.50 -6.93 8.65
CA ILE A 62 7.16 -6.34 7.35
C ILE A 62 7.74 -7.28 6.28
N PRO A 63 6.93 -8.25 5.83
CA PRO A 63 7.39 -9.27 4.91
C PRO A 63 7.56 -8.75 3.49
N TYR A 64 8.32 -9.52 2.71
CA TYR A 64 8.34 -9.42 1.26
C TYR A 64 7.27 -10.33 0.67
N VAL A 65 6.52 -9.83 -0.31
CA VAL A 65 5.50 -10.59 -1.03
C VAL A 65 5.73 -10.50 -2.53
N GLU A 66 5.62 -11.62 -3.24
CA GLU A 66 5.75 -11.67 -4.70
C GLU A 66 4.42 -11.27 -5.37
N ALA A 67 4.52 -10.60 -6.52
CA ALA A 67 3.36 -10.12 -7.26
C ALA A 67 2.40 -11.26 -7.67
N GLY A 68 2.92 -12.43 -8.01
CA GLY A 68 2.16 -13.62 -8.38
C GLY A 68 1.66 -14.46 -7.20
N SER A 69 2.03 -14.12 -5.96
CA SER A 69 1.64 -14.90 -4.78
C SER A 69 0.21 -14.55 -4.33
N LYS A 70 -0.56 -15.58 -3.95
CA LYS A 70 -1.86 -15.39 -3.30
C LYS A 70 -1.75 -14.68 -1.95
N ALA A 71 -0.61 -14.77 -1.27
CA ALA A 71 -0.38 -14.09 0.00
C ALA A 71 -0.46 -12.55 -0.11
N ILE A 72 -0.38 -11.97 -1.32
CA ILE A 72 -0.51 -10.52 -1.50
C ILE A 72 -1.87 -9.99 -1.02
N PHE A 73 -2.92 -10.82 -1.06
CA PHE A 73 -4.27 -10.46 -0.64
C PHE A 73 -4.43 -10.30 0.89
N ASP A 74 -3.44 -10.75 1.66
CA ASP A 74 -3.41 -10.56 3.11
C ASP A 74 -2.94 -9.15 3.53
N TYR A 75 -2.42 -8.36 2.56
CA TYR A 75 -1.84 -7.04 2.79
C TYR A 75 -2.66 -5.95 2.11
N PRO A 76 -3.41 -5.11 2.86
CA PRO A 76 -4.20 -4.03 2.25
C PRO A 76 -3.33 -2.95 1.58
N PHE A 77 -2.07 -2.83 2.00
CA PHE A 77 -1.10 -1.90 1.44
C PHE A 77 0.22 -2.63 1.15
N VAL A 78 0.67 -2.52 -0.09
CA VAL A 78 1.95 -3.07 -0.55
C VAL A 78 2.81 -1.94 -1.08
N HIS A 79 4.06 -1.91 -0.63
CA HIS A 79 5.05 -0.90 -1.03
C HIS A 79 6.06 -1.51 -2.01
N MET A 80 6.30 -0.82 -3.10
CA MET A 80 7.30 -1.16 -4.09
C MET A 80 8.32 -0.02 -4.20
N THR A 81 9.60 -0.36 -4.18
CA THR A 81 10.68 0.62 -4.30
C THR A 81 11.87 0.00 -5.02
N GLY A 82 12.82 0.81 -5.45
CA GLY A 82 14.09 0.35 -6.00
C GLY A 82 14.64 1.24 -7.11
N HIS A 83 15.66 0.71 -7.76
CA HIS A 83 16.30 1.27 -8.94
C HIS A 83 16.20 0.28 -10.10
N GLY A 84 16.23 0.80 -11.33
CA GLY A 84 16.39 -0.02 -12.53
C GLY A 84 15.14 -0.79 -12.94
N ASN A 85 15.37 -1.98 -13.52
CA ASN A 85 14.34 -2.67 -14.27
C ASN A 85 13.38 -3.48 -13.40
N VAL A 86 12.11 -3.45 -13.80
CA VAL A 86 11.01 -4.22 -13.20
C VAL A 86 10.43 -5.13 -14.28
N ILE A 87 10.15 -6.37 -13.95
CA ILE A 87 9.47 -7.32 -14.84
C ILE A 87 8.41 -8.08 -14.04
N PHE A 88 7.17 -8.03 -14.54
CA PHE A 88 6.09 -8.93 -14.15
C PHE A 88 5.86 -9.95 -15.26
N SER A 89 5.77 -11.23 -14.92
CA SER A 89 5.20 -12.24 -15.81
C SER A 89 3.72 -11.94 -16.10
N ASN A 90 3.11 -12.65 -17.03
CA ASN A 90 1.68 -12.50 -17.26
C ASN A 90 0.85 -12.89 -16.03
N ASP A 91 1.26 -13.95 -15.33
CA ASP A 91 0.59 -14.43 -14.11
C ASP A 91 0.76 -13.42 -12.95
N ASP A 92 1.96 -12.83 -12.80
CA ASP A 92 2.19 -11.76 -11.84
C ASP A 92 1.29 -10.56 -12.13
N ALA A 93 1.19 -10.16 -13.39
CA ALA A 93 0.39 -9.00 -13.80
C ALA A 93 -1.11 -9.25 -13.57
N GLU A 94 -1.60 -10.45 -13.88
CA GLU A 94 -2.99 -10.82 -13.63
C GLU A 94 -3.31 -10.87 -12.14
N ASN A 95 -2.46 -11.53 -11.34
CA ASN A 95 -2.65 -11.62 -9.90
C ASN A 95 -2.61 -10.25 -9.23
N LEU A 96 -1.64 -9.42 -9.58
CA LEU A 96 -1.52 -8.05 -9.05
C LEU A 96 -2.70 -7.17 -9.48
N ARG A 97 -3.19 -7.31 -10.71
CA ARG A 97 -4.41 -6.65 -11.16
C ARG A 97 -5.62 -7.06 -10.31
N ASN A 98 -5.79 -8.36 -10.07
CA ASN A 98 -6.88 -8.89 -9.26
C ASN A 98 -6.80 -8.37 -7.81
N TYR A 99 -5.60 -8.35 -7.22
CA TYR A 99 -5.35 -7.75 -5.92
C TYR A 99 -5.81 -6.28 -5.86
N LEU A 100 -5.39 -5.47 -6.83
CA LEU A 100 -5.75 -4.05 -6.88
C LEU A 100 -7.26 -3.82 -7.08
N ILE A 101 -7.90 -4.60 -7.94
CA ILE A 101 -9.36 -4.51 -8.17
C ILE A 101 -10.15 -4.93 -6.91
N SER A 102 -9.63 -5.89 -6.16
CA SER A 102 -10.26 -6.40 -4.93
C SER A 102 -10.13 -5.47 -3.72
N GLY A 103 -9.43 -4.35 -3.85
CA GLY A 103 -9.32 -3.36 -2.77
C GLY A 103 -7.91 -3.13 -2.26
N GLY A 104 -6.92 -3.92 -2.70
CA GLY A 104 -5.52 -3.70 -2.39
C GLY A 104 -5.01 -2.35 -2.91
N PHE A 105 -3.96 -1.84 -2.29
CA PHE A 105 -3.29 -0.60 -2.70
C PHE A 105 -1.80 -0.85 -2.92
N LEU A 106 -1.28 -0.41 -4.06
CA LEU A 106 0.14 -0.46 -4.39
C LEU A 106 0.71 0.95 -4.44
N HIS A 107 1.63 1.24 -3.53
CA HIS A 107 2.45 2.44 -3.54
C HIS A 107 3.80 2.14 -4.19
N ILE A 108 4.20 2.94 -5.16
CA ILE A 108 5.46 2.78 -5.88
C ILE A 108 6.32 4.04 -5.67
N SER A 109 7.53 3.83 -5.15
CA SER A 109 8.54 4.87 -4.97
C SER A 109 9.74 4.59 -5.87
N ASP A 110 9.87 5.38 -6.92
CA ASP A 110 11.07 5.34 -7.78
C ASP A 110 12.22 6.04 -7.07
N ASN A 111 13.26 5.29 -6.70
CA ASN A 111 14.47 5.89 -6.17
C ASN A 111 15.25 6.62 -7.24
N TYR A 112 15.42 5.99 -8.40
CA TYR A 112 15.95 6.58 -9.62
C TYR A 112 15.92 5.58 -10.79
N GLY A 113 15.31 6.01 -11.91
CA GLY A 113 15.36 5.27 -13.17
C GLY A 113 14.47 4.03 -13.27
N MET A 114 13.56 3.81 -12.34
CA MET A 114 12.58 2.75 -12.37
C MET A 114 11.31 3.12 -13.15
N ASP A 115 10.96 4.39 -13.23
CA ASP A 115 9.69 4.92 -13.77
C ASP A 115 9.33 4.34 -15.15
N LYS A 116 10.24 4.36 -16.11
CA LYS A 116 9.97 3.82 -17.46
C LYS A 116 9.60 2.34 -17.46
N PHE A 117 10.19 1.56 -16.57
CA PHE A 117 9.92 0.13 -16.46
C PHE A 117 8.60 -0.11 -15.74
N VAL A 118 8.33 0.63 -14.68
CA VAL A 118 7.04 0.60 -13.98
C VAL A 118 5.90 0.93 -14.93
N ARG A 119 5.98 1.98 -15.71
CA ARG A 119 4.95 2.37 -16.70
C ARG A 119 4.70 1.25 -17.70
N ARG A 120 5.76 0.60 -18.19
CA ARG A 120 5.63 -0.56 -19.08
C ARG A 120 4.88 -1.71 -18.42
N GLU A 121 5.23 -2.04 -17.18
CA GLU A 121 4.63 -3.16 -16.47
C GLU A 121 3.18 -2.85 -16.06
N LEU A 122 2.87 -1.65 -15.63
CA LEU A 122 1.50 -1.24 -15.31
C LEU A 122 0.55 -1.32 -16.52
N LYS A 123 1.06 -1.14 -17.74
CA LYS A 123 0.28 -1.37 -18.96
C LYS A 123 -0.13 -2.84 -19.17
N LYS A 124 0.60 -3.80 -18.62
CA LYS A 124 0.15 -5.20 -18.63
C LYS A 124 -1.04 -5.41 -17.69
N LEU A 125 -1.04 -4.73 -16.54
CA LEU A 125 -2.13 -4.82 -15.57
C LEU A 125 -3.41 -4.14 -16.08
N PHE A 126 -3.25 -2.93 -16.62
CA PHE A 126 -4.36 -2.08 -17.05
C PHE A 126 -4.08 -1.47 -18.44
N PRO A 127 -4.23 -2.25 -19.53
CA PRO A 127 -3.88 -1.79 -20.88
C PRO A 127 -4.66 -0.54 -21.34
N ALA A 128 -5.88 -0.40 -20.85
CA ALA A 128 -6.77 0.71 -21.21
C ALA A 128 -6.64 1.96 -20.32
N LEU A 129 -5.82 1.90 -19.26
CA LEU A 129 -5.64 3.01 -18.34
C LEU A 129 -4.29 3.69 -18.58
N GLU A 130 -4.25 5.00 -18.33
CA GLU A 130 -3.04 5.81 -18.35
C GLU A 130 -2.74 6.35 -16.96
N LEU A 131 -1.46 6.40 -16.60
CA LEU A 131 -1.00 7.12 -15.41
C LEU A 131 -1.29 8.61 -15.59
N GLN A 132 -2.02 9.18 -14.65
CA GLN A 132 -2.35 10.59 -14.57
C GLN A 132 -1.50 11.25 -13.49
N GLU A 133 -0.96 12.43 -13.77
CA GLU A 133 -0.31 13.22 -12.73
C GLU A 133 -1.35 13.63 -11.68
N ILE A 134 -1.03 13.43 -10.43
CA ILE A 134 -1.88 13.78 -9.30
C ILE A 134 -1.54 15.21 -8.90
N PRO A 135 -2.47 16.18 -9.05
CA PRO A 135 -2.20 17.56 -8.72
C PRO A 135 -1.97 17.75 -7.21
N LEU A 136 -1.09 18.67 -6.84
CA LEU A 136 -0.66 18.86 -5.44
C LEU A 136 -1.81 19.19 -4.48
N ASN A 137 -2.93 19.71 -4.97
CA ASN A 137 -4.13 19.95 -4.17
C ASN A 137 -5.02 18.69 -4.02
N HIS A 138 -4.62 17.55 -4.57
CA HIS A 138 -5.38 16.31 -4.44
C HIS A 138 -5.41 15.86 -2.98
N PRO A 139 -6.56 15.35 -2.48
CA PRO A 139 -6.71 14.91 -1.08
C PRO A 139 -5.64 13.94 -0.59
N ILE A 140 -5.05 13.11 -1.46
CA ILE A 140 -4.00 12.16 -1.05
C ILE A 140 -2.78 12.85 -0.42
N TYR A 141 -2.50 14.09 -0.79
CA TYR A 141 -1.39 14.86 -0.24
C TYR A 141 -1.78 15.71 0.98
N ASN A 142 -3.06 15.87 1.26
CA ASN A 142 -3.57 16.84 2.23
C ASN A 142 -4.59 16.23 3.21
N GLN A 143 -4.48 14.94 3.52
CA GLN A 143 -5.42 14.25 4.42
C GLN A 143 -5.21 14.65 5.89
N THR A 144 -3.97 14.64 6.35
CA THR A 144 -3.63 14.88 7.77
C THR A 144 -2.70 16.08 7.90
N TYR A 145 -1.77 16.22 6.96
CA TYR A 145 -0.81 17.31 6.94
C TYR A 145 -1.05 18.16 5.70
N LEU A 146 -0.98 19.47 5.87
CA LEU A 146 -1.08 20.42 4.77
C LEU A 146 0.33 20.78 4.30
N PHE A 147 0.61 20.53 3.04
CA PHE A 147 1.87 20.91 2.41
C PHE A 147 1.65 22.17 1.56
N GLU A 148 1.67 23.34 2.17
CA GLU A 148 1.39 24.64 1.51
C GLU A 148 2.29 24.91 0.30
N ASN A 149 3.54 24.43 0.36
CA ASN A 149 4.54 24.61 -0.70
C ASN A 149 4.72 23.32 -1.55
N GLY A 150 3.77 22.40 -1.51
CA GLY A 150 3.84 21.10 -2.17
C GLY A 150 4.62 20.06 -1.35
N VAL A 151 4.56 18.81 -1.79
CA VAL A 151 5.24 17.70 -1.11
C VAL A 151 6.77 17.85 -1.20
N PRO A 152 7.52 17.43 -0.17
CA PRO A 152 8.98 17.56 -0.18
C PRO A 152 9.60 16.63 -1.22
N LYS A 153 10.65 17.12 -1.88
CA LYS A 153 11.52 16.32 -2.73
C LYS A 153 12.72 15.85 -1.93
N ILE A 154 12.90 14.54 -1.84
CA ILE A 154 13.93 13.92 -1.00
C ILE A 154 15.23 13.69 -1.80
N HIS A 155 15.10 13.24 -3.05
CA HIS A 155 16.23 13.04 -3.95
C HIS A 155 16.21 14.05 -5.08
N GLU A 156 17.31 14.78 -5.26
CA GLU A 156 17.45 15.79 -6.29
C GLU A 156 18.35 15.28 -7.42
N HIS A 157 17.80 14.47 -8.31
CA HIS A 157 18.45 14.07 -9.56
C HIS A 157 18.18 15.05 -10.71
N ASP A 158 17.21 15.91 -10.52
CA ASP A 158 16.83 17.00 -11.44
C ASP A 158 16.35 18.22 -10.62
N LYS A 159 16.11 19.33 -11.29
CA LYS A 159 15.57 20.56 -10.68
C LYS A 159 14.05 20.69 -10.79
N LEU A 160 13.37 19.59 -11.12
CA LEU A 160 11.91 19.57 -11.26
C LEU A 160 11.23 19.44 -9.89
N THR A 161 9.98 19.87 -9.81
CA THR A 161 9.14 19.66 -8.64
C THR A 161 8.84 18.17 -8.47
N PRO A 162 8.58 17.70 -7.22
CA PRO A 162 8.14 16.32 -6.99
C PRO A 162 6.82 16.05 -7.70
N GLN A 163 6.70 14.91 -8.35
CA GLN A 163 5.51 14.50 -9.07
C GLN A 163 5.00 13.17 -8.52
N GLY A 164 3.70 13.05 -8.38
CA GLY A 164 3.01 11.80 -8.13
C GLY A 164 2.10 11.44 -9.29
N PHE A 165 2.03 10.18 -9.63
CA PHE A 165 1.17 9.65 -10.68
C PHE A 165 0.25 8.58 -10.12
N GLY A 166 -0.96 8.49 -10.64
CA GLY A 166 -1.92 7.49 -10.23
C GLY A 166 -2.65 6.83 -11.39
N LEU A 167 -3.03 5.59 -11.19
CA LEU A 167 -4.01 4.90 -12.03
C LEU A 167 -5.36 4.94 -11.34
N PHE A 168 -6.38 5.39 -12.05
CA PHE A 168 -7.74 5.47 -11.53
C PHE A 168 -8.62 4.41 -12.20
N HIS A 169 -9.11 3.46 -11.41
CA HIS A 169 -10.07 2.45 -11.86
C HIS A 169 -11.42 2.66 -11.19
N LYS A 170 -12.46 2.95 -11.98
CA LYS A 170 -13.83 3.22 -11.46
C LYS A 170 -13.86 4.27 -10.34
N GLY A 171 -13.09 5.34 -10.49
CA GLY A 171 -13.00 6.43 -9.53
C GLY A 171 -12.13 6.18 -8.29
N ARG A 172 -11.50 5.01 -8.17
CA ARG A 172 -10.54 4.68 -7.10
C ARG A 172 -9.11 4.73 -7.62
N LEU A 173 -8.23 5.42 -6.88
CA LEU A 173 -6.79 5.40 -7.04
C LEU A 173 -6.24 4.09 -6.55
#